data_27d244d208078d32ec37f551d386593d
#
_entry.id   27d244d208078d32ec37f551d386593d
#
_cell.length_a   1.000
_cell.length_b   1.000
_cell.length_c   1.000
_cell.angle_alpha   90.00
_cell.angle_beta   90.00
_cell.angle_gamma   90.00
#
_symmetry.space_group_name_H-M   'P 1'
#
loop_
_entity.id
_entity.type
_entity.pdbx_description
1 polymer ?
#
loop_
_entity_poly.entity_id
_entity_poly.type
_entity_poly.pdbx_seq_one_letter_code
_entity_poly.pdbx_strand_id
1 'polypeptide(L)'
;SADHISLRCHQNATADRWRAGFELCGSLLSENMINGRPICLFDLSEPLRVGPWLIDCVELPYPGEKRYPHEGWEHVELVIGGDPATLHPRALELLSDSALLAPGIKLKFSSPKGEQERLPNPTLAVTDGEVTIKFHPHSIREIVASEQQ
;
A
#
# COMPACT_ATOMS: atom_id res chain seq x y z
N SER A 1 11.83 -5.05 -2.45
CA SER A 1 11.99 -4.47 -1.11
C SER A 1 10.64 -3.99 -0.58
N ALA A 2 10.52 -3.94 0.74
CA ALA A 2 9.32 -3.42 1.37
C ALA A 2 9.29 -1.89 1.20
N ASP A 3 8.17 -1.40 0.67
CA ASP A 3 8.02 0.00 0.28
C ASP A 3 7.24 0.81 1.32
N HIS A 4 6.05 0.37 1.65
CA HIS A 4 5.22 1.03 2.66
C HIS A 4 4.23 0.06 3.28
N ILE A 5 3.64 0.50 4.39
CA ILE A 5 2.61 -0.24 5.12
C ILE A 5 1.38 0.64 5.25
N SER A 6 0.19 0.05 5.14
CA SER A 6 -1.08 0.78 5.15
C SER A 6 -1.87 0.51 6.42
N LEU A 7 -2.43 1.59 6.97
CA LEU A 7 -3.26 1.55 8.18
C LEU A 7 -4.72 1.84 7.83
N ARG A 8 -5.58 0.89 8.09
CA ARG A 8 -7.02 0.99 7.79
C ARG A 8 -7.77 1.58 8.98
N CYS A 9 -8.61 2.59 8.73
CA CYS A 9 -9.49 3.18 9.74
C CYS A 9 -10.94 3.07 9.29
N HIS A 10 -11.85 2.83 10.24
CA HIS A 10 -13.28 2.75 9.96
C HIS A 10 -13.98 4.11 10.06
N GLN A 11 -13.37 5.08 10.75
CA GLN A 11 -13.96 6.40 10.97
C GLN A 11 -12.97 7.51 10.68
N ASN A 12 -13.46 8.64 10.20
CA ASN A 12 -12.64 9.82 9.96
C ASN A 12 -11.93 10.30 11.23
N ALA A 13 -12.62 10.27 12.37
CA ALA A 13 -12.03 10.68 13.64
C ALA A 13 -10.83 9.82 14.04
N THR A 14 -10.88 8.52 13.74
CA THR A 14 -9.76 7.60 13.98
C THR A 14 -8.58 7.95 13.07
N ALA A 15 -8.85 8.20 11.79
CA ALA A 15 -7.82 8.60 10.84
C ALA A 15 -7.17 9.94 11.25
N ASP A 16 -7.99 10.90 11.72
CA ASP A 16 -7.47 12.19 12.20
C ASP A 16 -6.49 12.02 13.36
N ARG A 17 -6.78 11.11 14.28
CA ARG A 17 -5.89 10.83 15.42
C ARG A 17 -4.58 10.18 14.97
N TRP A 18 -4.65 9.23 14.04
CA TRP A 18 -3.44 8.62 13.48
C TRP A 18 -2.62 9.63 12.69
N ARG A 19 -3.29 10.49 11.93
CA ARG A 19 -2.63 11.57 11.20
C ARG A 19 -1.82 12.46 12.15
N ALA A 20 -2.43 12.91 13.22
CA ALA A 20 -1.76 13.76 14.23
C ALA A 20 -0.55 13.03 14.83
N GLY A 21 -0.68 11.75 15.14
CA GLY A 21 0.42 10.94 15.66
C GLY A 21 1.57 10.80 14.65
N PHE A 22 1.27 10.53 13.39
CA PHE A 22 2.31 10.41 12.36
C PHE A 22 3.01 11.74 12.11
N GLU A 23 2.32 12.87 12.21
CA GLU A 23 2.94 14.19 12.08
C GLU A 23 3.95 14.47 13.20
N LEU A 24 3.78 13.83 14.38
CA LEU A 24 4.76 13.89 15.45
C LEU A 24 5.96 12.98 15.22
N CYS A 25 5.79 11.91 14.45
CA CYS A 25 6.84 10.90 14.20
C CYS A 25 7.55 11.09 12.86
N GLY A 26 7.10 12.03 12.05
CA GLY A 26 7.65 12.23 10.71
C GLY A 26 7.01 13.42 10.03
N SER A 27 6.91 13.36 8.70
CA SER A 27 6.34 14.44 7.90
C SER A 27 5.35 13.91 6.88
N LEU A 28 4.35 14.73 6.54
CA LEU A 28 3.40 14.43 5.48
C LEU A 28 4.12 14.51 4.13
N LEU A 29 4.17 13.39 3.42
CA LEU A 29 4.80 13.29 2.10
C LEU A 29 3.83 13.72 1.02
N SER A 30 2.57 13.28 1.09
CA SER A 30 1.53 13.67 0.15
C SER A 30 0.14 13.40 0.72
N GLU A 31 -0.84 14.10 0.15
CA GLU A 31 -2.26 13.87 0.43
C GLU A 31 -3.01 13.99 -0.89
N ASN A 32 -3.57 12.89 -1.39
CA ASN A 32 -4.26 12.84 -2.67
C ASN A 32 -5.65 12.25 -2.52
N MET A 33 -6.58 12.75 -3.33
CA MET A 33 -7.93 12.19 -3.40
C MET A 33 -7.91 10.99 -4.34
N ILE A 34 -8.28 9.83 -3.83
CA ILE A 34 -8.37 8.59 -4.59
C ILE A 34 -9.70 7.91 -4.26
N ASN A 35 -10.51 7.66 -5.27
CA ASN A 35 -11.85 7.07 -5.09
C ASN A 35 -12.70 7.85 -4.07
N GLY A 36 -12.66 9.18 -4.15
CA GLY A 36 -13.50 10.06 -3.34
C GLY A 36 -13.07 10.25 -1.89
N ARG A 37 -11.86 9.81 -1.51
CA ARG A 37 -11.34 9.96 -0.14
C ARG A 37 -9.89 10.40 -0.16
N PRO A 38 -9.44 11.14 0.88
CA PRO A 38 -8.01 11.46 0.99
C PRO A 38 -7.21 10.23 1.39
N ILE A 39 -6.04 10.08 0.77
CA ILE A 39 -5.03 9.11 1.17
C ILE A 39 -3.77 9.88 1.49
N CYS A 40 -3.32 9.79 2.74
CA CYS A 40 -2.13 10.47 3.21
C CYS A 40 -0.94 9.52 3.23
N LEU A 41 0.22 10.02 2.83
CA LEU A 41 1.49 9.29 2.94
C LEU A 41 2.41 10.04 3.88
N PHE A 42 3.03 9.32 4.80
CA PHE A 42 3.94 9.88 5.79
C PHE A 42 5.33 9.28 5.65
N ASP A 43 6.33 10.13 5.76
CA ASP A 43 7.74 9.75 5.82
C ASP A 43 8.15 9.79 7.30
N LEU A 44 8.41 8.63 7.88
CA LEU A 44 8.72 8.52 9.31
C LEU A 44 10.20 8.82 9.55
N SER A 45 10.48 9.52 10.68
CA SER A 45 11.84 9.82 11.09
C SER A 45 12.62 8.56 11.44
N GLU A 46 11.94 7.58 12.04
CA GLU A 46 12.50 6.28 12.36
C GLU A 46 11.65 5.19 11.72
N PRO A 47 12.26 4.23 11.01
CA PRO A 47 11.50 3.19 10.34
C PRO A 47 10.82 2.24 11.32
N LEU A 48 9.68 1.72 10.91
CA LEU A 48 8.99 0.64 11.60
C LEU A 48 9.65 -0.69 11.25
N ARG A 49 9.82 -1.55 12.24
CA ARG A 49 10.30 -2.91 11.99
C ARG A 49 9.10 -3.84 11.78
N VAL A 50 9.04 -4.45 10.61
CA VAL A 50 7.99 -5.42 10.25
C VAL A 50 8.69 -6.70 9.82
N GLY A 51 8.86 -7.66 10.76
CA GLY A 51 9.66 -8.85 10.51
C GLY A 51 11.09 -8.48 10.14
N PRO A 52 11.61 -8.92 8.98
CA PRO A 52 12.95 -8.57 8.52
C PRO A 52 13.02 -7.19 7.85
N TRP A 53 11.89 -6.51 7.67
CA TRP A 53 11.83 -5.25 6.93
C TRP A 53 11.88 -4.05 7.85
N LEU A 54 12.51 -2.97 7.35
CA LEU A 54 12.43 -1.63 7.94
C LEU A 54 11.63 -0.77 6.98
N ILE A 55 10.50 -0.24 7.44
CA ILE A 55 9.56 0.51 6.60
C ILE A 55 9.40 1.90 7.18
N ASP A 56 9.76 2.93 6.41
CA ASP A 56 9.67 4.32 6.85
C ASP A 56 8.54 5.11 6.16
N CYS A 57 7.78 4.47 5.29
CA CYS A 57 6.63 5.10 4.65
C CYS A 57 5.34 4.45 5.11
N VAL A 58 4.39 5.28 5.55
CA VAL A 58 3.07 4.82 6.00
C VAL A 58 2.00 5.45 5.14
N GLU A 59 1.08 4.62 4.68
CA GLU A 59 -0.11 5.06 3.97
C GLU A 59 -1.29 5.08 4.93
N LEU A 60 -1.99 6.21 5.01
CA LEU A 60 -3.19 6.39 5.83
C LEU A 60 -4.35 6.80 4.94
N PRO A 61 -5.12 5.82 4.44
CA PRO A 61 -6.35 6.14 3.72
C PRO A 61 -7.44 6.55 4.70
N TYR A 62 -8.17 7.62 4.39
CA TYR A 62 -9.40 7.91 5.11
C TYR A 62 -10.49 6.93 4.65
N PRO A 63 -11.49 6.62 5.47
CA PRO A 63 -12.52 5.67 5.07
C PRO A 63 -13.35 6.22 3.90
N GLY A 64 -13.61 5.34 2.93
CA GLY A 64 -14.50 5.60 1.81
C GLY A 64 -15.83 4.88 1.99
N GLU A 65 -16.52 4.62 0.89
CA GLU A 65 -17.80 3.90 0.91
C GLU A 65 -17.63 2.41 1.20
N LYS A 66 -16.52 1.84 0.74
CA LYS A 66 -16.25 0.41 0.95
C LYS A 66 -15.97 0.13 2.42
N ARG A 67 -16.67 -0.86 2.98
CA ARG A 67 -16.45 -1.32 4.34
C ARG A 67 -15.43 -2.44 4.36
N TYR A 68 -14.51 -2.38 5.32
CA TYR A 68 -13.48 -3.39 5.52
C TYR A 68 -13.72 -4.10 6.85
N PRO A 69 -13.47 -5.42 6.94
CA PRO A 69 -13.80 -6.16 8.16
C PRO A 69 -12.94 -5.80 9.36
N HIS A 70 -11.70 -5.38 9.14
CA HIS A 70 -10.75 -5.11 10.21
C HIS A 70 -10.22 -3.69 10.17
N GLU A 71 -9.90 -3.15 11.34
CA GLU A 71 -9.25 -1.86 11.53
C GLU A 71 -7.82 -2.11 12.00
N GLY A 72 -6.88 -1.24 11.63
CA GLY A 72 -5.48 -1.34 12.00
C GLY A 72 -4.58 -1.57 10.79
N TRP A 73 -3.41 -2.15 11.03
CA TRP A 73 -2.46 -2.46 9.96
C TRP A 73 -3.09 -3.49 9.01
N GLU A 74 -3.11 -3.17 7.73
CA GLU A 74 -3.83 -3.99 6.77
C GLU A 74 -2.92 -4.66 5.76
N HIS A 75 -2.08 -3.90 5.04
CA HIS A 75 -1.25 -4.50 4.02
C HIS A 75 0.15 -3.87 3.96
N VAL A 76 1.08 -4.66 3.45
CA VAL A 76 2.43 -4.23 3.12
C VAL A 76 2.56 -4.25 1.61
N GLU A 77 3.20 -3.23 1.04
CA GLU A 77 3.48 -3.17 -0.37
C GLU A 77 4.96 -3.40 -0.65
N LEU A 78 5.23 -4.30 -1.59
CA LEU A 78 6.57 -4.68 -1.99
C LEU A 78 6.83 -4.18 -3.41
N VAL A 79 8.00 -3.60 -3.62
CA VAL A 79 8.41 -3.15 -4.95
C VAL A 79 9.25 -4.22 -5.62
N ILE A 80 8.84 -4.59 -6.83
CA ILE A 80 9.62 -5.44 -7.73
C ILE A 80 9.93 -4.59 -8.96
N GLY A 81 11.18 -4.20 -9.12
CA GLY A 81 11.60 -3.40 -10.26
C GLY A 81 11.40 -4.14 -11.59
N GLY A 82 11.71 -3.49 -12.67
CA GLY A 82 11.61 -4.04 -14.02
C GLY A 82 10.42 -3.53 -14.80
N ASP A 83 10.11 -4.20 -15.91
CA ASP A 83 9.04 -3.78 -16.81
C ASP A 83 7.66 -3.95 -16.17
N PRO A 84 6.88 -2.86 -16.03
CA PRO A 84 5.53 -2.97 -15.47
C PRO A 84 4.64 -3.95 -16.24
N ALA A 85 4.83 -4.09 -17.54
CA ALA A 85 4.01 -5.01 -18.35
C ALA A 85 4.19 -6.47 -17.95
N THR A 86 5.28 -6.83 -17.29
CA THR A 86 5.58 -8.20 -16.85
C THR A 86 5.43 -8.39 -15.34
N LEU A 87 4.88 -7.41 -14.63
CA LEU A 87 4.78 -7.47 -13.17
C LEU A 87 4.02 -8.71 -12.69
N HIS A 88 2.83 -8.95 -13.22
CA HIS A 88 1.96 -10.02 -12.73
C HIS A 88 2.64 -11.38 -12.77
N PRO A 89 3.20 -11.85 -13.92
CA PRO A 89 3.89 -13.14 -13.92
C PRO A 89 5.14 -13.17 -13.04
N ARG A 90 5.91 -12.06 -12.98
CA ARG A 90 7.11 -12.02 -12.11
C ARG A 90 6.76 -12.07 -10.63
N ALA A 91 5.67 -11.41 -10.24
CA ALA A 91 5.20 -11.46 -8.86
C ALA A 91 4.72 -12.86 -8.49
N LEU A 92 4.00 -13.53 -9.39
CA LEU A 92 3.55 -14.91 -9.17
C LEU A 92 4.72 -15.87 -8.95
N GLU A 93 5.84 -15.66 -9.62
CA GLU A 93 7.03 -16.51 -9.45
C GLU A 93 7.64 -16.40 -8.04
N LEU A 94 7.39 -15.32 -7.34
CA LEU A 94 7.87 -15.14 -5.96
C LEU A 94 7.06 -15.94 -4.95
N LEU A 95 5.88 -16.43 -5.32
CA LEU A 95 5.01 -17.20 -4.45
C LEU A 95 5.28 -18.67 -4.61
N SER A 96 5.37 -19.41 -3.50
CA SER A 96 5.53 -20.87 -3.55
C SER A 96 4.24 -21.54 -4.03
N ASP A 97 4.37 -22.72 -4.63
CA ASP A 97 3.21 -23.51 -5.03
C ASP A 97 2.30 -23.81 -3.84
N SER A 98 2.88 -24.10 -2.68
CA SER A 98 2.09 -24.36 -1.46
C SER A 98 1.33 -23.11 -1.02
N ALA A 99 1.90 -21.92 -1.17
CA ALA A 99 1.18 -20.67 -0.87
C ALA A 99 0.01 -20.45 -1.83
N LEU A 100 0.22 -20.69 -3.12
CA LEU A 100 -0.82 -20.52 -4.13
C LEU A 100 -1.98 -21.50 -3.96
N LEU A 101 -1.71 -22.68 -3.43
CA LEU A 101 -2.71 -23.74 -3.23
C LEU A 101 -3.32 -23.73 -1.83
N ALA A 102 -2.82 -22.89 -0.92
CA ALA A 102 -3.32 -22.86 0.46
C ALA A 102 -4.79 -22.41 0.51
N PRO A 103 -5.62 -23.03 1.37
CA PRO A 103 -7.00 -22.62 1.52
C PRO A 103 -7.12 -21.16 1.97
N GLY A 104 -8.08 -20.44 1.38
CA GLY A 104 -8.34 -19.05 1.74
C GLY A 104 -7.45 -18.03 1.06
N ILE A 105 -6.44 -18.44 0.32
CA ILE A 105 -5.57 -17.53 -0.44
C ILE A 105 -6.31 -17.07 -1.69
N LYS A 106 -6.36 -15.74 -1.87
CA LYS A 106 -6.97 -15.11 -3.03
C LYS A 106 -5.97 -14.18 -3.70
N LEU A 107 -6.02 -14.14 -5.02
CA LEU A 107 -5.18 -13.26 -5.84
C LEU A 107 -6.07 -12.23 -6.52
N LYS A 108 -5.60 -10.99 -6.55
CA LYS A 108 -6.28 -9.92 -7.29
C LYS A 108 -5.26 -9.19 -8.16
N PHE A 109 -5.51 -9.20 -9.48
CA PHE A 109 -4.70 -8.44 -10.44
C PHE A 109 -5.43 -7.15 -10.75
N SER A 110 -4.73 -6.02 -10.67
CA SER A 110 -5.32 -4.72 -10.95
C SER A 110 -4.25 -3.77 -11.50
N SER A 111 -4.71 -2.64 -12.01
CA SER A 111 -3.86 -1.53 -12.42
C SER A 111 -4.48 -0.25 -11.86
N PRO A 112 -4.39 -0.03 -10.53
CA PRO A 112 -4.97 1.15 -9.92
C PRO A 112 -4.31 2.41 -10.44
N LYS A 113 -5.10 3.46 -10.61
CA LYS A 113 -4.62 4.76 -11.06
C LYS A 113 -5.36 5.85 -10.31
N GLY A 114 -4.62 6.65 -9.57
CA GLY A 114 -5.14 7.88 -8.99
C GLY A 114 -5.31 8.96 -10.06
N GLU A 115 -6.02 10.03 -9.71
CA GLU A 115 -6.33 11.12 -10.66
C GLU A 115 -5.08 11.80 -11.19
N GLN A 116 -4.00 11.83 -10.40
CA GLN A 116 -2.75 12.50 -10.73
C GLN A 116 -1.64 11.54 -11.16
N GLU A 117 -1.85 10.24 -11.06
CA GLU A 117 -0.82 9.26 -11.36
C GLU A 117 -0.54 9.19 -12.85
N ARG A 118 0.74 9.13 -13.21
CA ARG A 118 1.23 9.09 -14.60
C ARG A 118 1.98 7.82 -14.95
N LEU A 119 2.44 7.09 -13.92
CA LEU A 119 3.17 5.84 -14.13
C LEU A 119 2.20 4.65 -14.17
N PRO A 120 2.41 3.69 -15.08
CA PRO A 120 1.64 2.46 -15.02
C PRO A 120 1.93 1.72 -13.72
N ASN A 121 0.88 1.32 -13.03
CA ASN A 121 1.00 0.71 -11.71
C ASN A 121 0.20 -0.60 -11.62
N PRO A 122 0.55 -1.62 -12.44
CA PRO A 122 -0.07 -2.92 -12.27
C PRO A 122 0.27 -3.48 -10.90
N THR A 123 -0.69 -4.11 -10.26
CA THR A 123 -0.58 -4.60 -8.90
C THR A 123 -1.05 -6.04 -8.81
N LEU A 124 -0.30 -6.87 -8.09
CA LEU A 124 -0.78 -8.17 -7.63
C LEU A 124 -0.99 -8.11 -6.13
N ALA A 125 -2.21 -8.32 -5.69
CA ALA A 125 -2.55 -8.44 -4.28
C ALA A 125 -2.77 -9.91 -3.93
N VAL A 126 -2.16 -10.35 -2.84
CA VAL A 126 -2.30 -11.71 -2.30
C VAL A 126 -2.83 -11.58 -0.88
N THR A 127 -3.96 -12.22 -0.59
CA THR A 127 -4.59 -12.10 0.73
C THR A 127 -5.09 -13.45 1.22
N ASP A 128 -5.08 -13.63 2.56
CA ASP A 128 -5.76 -14.74 3.22
C ASP A 128 -7.10 -14.30 3.84
N GLY A 129 -7.51 -13.06 3.60
CA GLY A 129 -8.71 -12.45 4.17
C GLY A 129 -8.43 -11.52 5.33
N GLU A 130 -7.32 -11.68 6.02
CA GLU A 130 -6.91 -10.82 7.15
C GLU A 130 -5.68 -9.98 6.82
N VAL A 131 -4.69 -10.61 6.19
CA VAL A 131 -3.43 -9.98 5.82
C VAL A 131 -3.32 -9.93 4.31
N THR A 132 -2.84 -8.82 3.79
CA THR A 132 -2.65 -8.62 2.35
C THR A 132 -1.24 -8.15 2.08
N ILE A 133 -0.63 -8.73 1.05
CA ILE A 133 0.65 -8.28 0.50
C ILE A 133 0.38 -7.85 -0.94
N LYS A 134 0.90 -6.69 -1.32
CA LYS A 134 0.76 -6.17 -2.68
C LYS A 134 2.13 -6.01 -3.33
N PHE A 135 2.21 -6.34 -4.61
CA PHE A 135 3.41 -6.20 -5.41
C PHE A 135 3.20 -5.11 -6.46
N HIS A 136 4.17 -4.19 -6.57
CA HIS A 136 4.16 -3.05 -7.49
C HIS A 136 5.48 -2.92 -8.24
N PRO A 137 5.48 -2.31 -9.44
CA PRO A 137 6.74 -2.07 -10.17
C PRO A 137 7.47 -0.81 -9.71
N HIS A 138 6.78 0.15 -9.07
CA HIS A 138 7.35 1.42 -8.65
C HIS A 138 7.12 1.67 -7.16
N SER A 139 8.07 2.36 -6.51
CA SER A 139 7.87 2.80 -5.14
C SER A 139 6.75 3.84 -5.08
N ILE A 140 6.11 3.96 -3.91
CA ILE A 140 5.07 4.98 -3.74
C ILE A 140 5.66 6.40 -3.89
N ARG A 141 6.94 6.59 -3.50
CA ARG A 141 7.61 7.87 -3.67
C ARG A 141 7.81 8.23 -5.14
N GLU A 142 8.12 7.25 -6.00
CA GLU A 142 8.21 7.47 -7.45
C GLU A 142 6.85 7.84 -8.04
N ILE A 143 5.79 7.18 -7.60
CA ILE A 143 4.44 7.48 -8.05
C ILE A 143 4.04 8.89 -7.66
N VAL A 144 4.29 9.28 -6.41
CA VAL A 144 4.01 10.64 -5.91
C VAL A 144 4.81 11.69 -6.69
N ALA A 145 6.09 11.44 -6.92
CA ALA A 145 6.93 12.36 -7.71
C ALA A 145 6.39 12.54 -9.13
N SER A 146 5.84 11.48 -9.75
CA SER A 146 5.25 11.57 -11.09
C SER A 146 4.01 12.44 -11.11
N GLU A 147 3.26 12.52 -10.02
CA GLU A 147 2.05 13.34 -9.90
C GLU A 147 2.35 14.84 -9.82
N GLN A 148 3.57 15.19 -9.41
CA GLN A 148 3.99 16.57 -9.19
C GLN A 148 4.63 17.22 -10.42
N GLN A 149 4.70 16.50 -11.52
CA GLN A 149 5.28 17.00 -12.77
C GLN A 149 4.27 17.73 -13.66
#